data_f6b507afaf6b4a40d0c170e4b7d6d5e4
#
_entry.id   f6b507afaf6b4a40d0c170e4b7d6d5e4
#
_cell.length_a   1.000
_cell.length_b   1.000
_cell.length_c   1.000
_cell.angle_alpha   90.00
_cell.angle_beta   90.00
_cell.angle_gamma   90.00
#
_symmetry.space_group_name_H-M   'P 1'
#
loop_
_entity.id
_entity.type
_entity.pdbx_description
1 polymer ?
#
loop_
_entity_poly.entity_id
_entity_poly.type
_entity_poly.pdbx_seq_one_letter_code
_entity_poly.pdbx_strand_id
1 'polypeptide(L)'
;MDEIVCANTAFRYWRCPPQVRDLYPRLPNSEDGWRALSQAPFVIDVLKTPIIAVASPGCCNHHSGLRSTIRWEGASDTGTTTDTHLGFSVTNPLNTLFTMTRFVSQIDLVLAMYELCGWFSVFEPASAAEMQLKMAVEENRNSSTQDLFELGEGEDEIPWKRVYARTTVKVPANEGQTNNREDGREVTKLKGTSLWMRKPLIELSDLHRFAEKVKSQMWGKQFYDAAQQVIGIAASPLEVAGVLLLSRSRRLGGSGFRYVYLNDLTPLSEEAQSIAGQKVCYGDIVIVNPILMKAAIIEIQGEVIHGSGAVLDHDAERMTALQSMGFDVFLVTHDMLNDKKQLDTIVKSVCSRLGIRYKAKSEAMKRAETRLRANVLCNWLELGN
;
A
#
# COMPACT_ATOMS: atom_id res chain seq x y z
N MET A 1 8.10 28.28 -3.86
CA MET A 1 7.94 27.71 -5.21
C MET A 1 6.50 27.94 -5.62
N ASP A 2 6.24 28.78 -6.64
CA ASP A 2 4.87 29.16 -7.03
C ASP A 2 4.21 28.12 -7.95
N GLU A 3 4.86 27.00 -8.16
CA GLU A 3 4.38 25.95 -9.04
C GLU A 3 3.66 24.85 -8.27
N ILE A 4 2.59 24.35 -8.88
CA ILE A 4 1.82 23.24 -8.35
C ILE A 4 2.49 21.93 -8.77
N VAL A 5 3.05 21.23 -7.82
CA VAL A 5 3.63 19.88 -8.03
C VAL A 5 2.52 18.88 -8.30
N CYS A 6 2.69 18.01 -9.29
CA CYS A 6 1.67 17.06 -9.74
C CYS A 6 2.26 15.69 -10.13
N ALA A 7 1.40 14.79 -10.57
CA ALA A 7 1.72 13.46 -11.09
C ALA A 7 2.65 12.65 -10.15
N ASN A 8 3.67 11.96 -10.70
CA ASN A 8 4.57 11.09 -9.95
C ASN A 8 5.27 11.82 -8.79
N THR A 9 5.62 13.10 -8.97
CA THR A 9 6.25 13.90 -7.91
C THR A 9 5.28 14.17 -6.76
N ALA A 10 4.03 14.51 -7.05
CA ALA A 10 2.99 14.66 -6.03
C ALA A 10 2.66 13.32 -5.36
N PHE A 11 2.67 12.22 -6.10
CA PHE A 11 2.46 10.89 -5.54
C PHE A 11 3.55 10.53 -4.51
N ARG A 12 4.81 10.83 -4.78
CA ARG A 12 5.90 10.64 -3.81
C ARG A 12 5.72 11.50 -2.56
N TYR A 13 5.23 12.74 -2.71
CA TYR A 13 4.87 13.58 -1.57
C TYR A 13 3.79 12.93 -0.69
N TRP A 14 2.71 12.42 -1.31
CA TRP A 14 1.60 11.81 -0.57
C TRP A 14 1.96 10.49 0.11
N ARG A 15 2.95 9.78 -0.41
CA ARG A 15 3.49 8.55 0.21
C ARG A 15 4.38 8.83 1.42
N CYS A 16 5.00 10.00 1.48
CA CYS A 16 5.89 10.37 2.57
C CYS A 16 5.08 10.66 3.84
N PRO A 17 5.38 9.97 4.97
CA PRO A 17 4.69 10.22 6.24
C PRO A 17 4.86 11.65 6.72
N PRO A 18 3.82 12.27 7.33
CA PRO A 18 3.92 13.64 7.87
C PRO A 18 5.11 13.83 8.79
N GLN A 19 5.31 12.93 9.75
CA GLN A 19 6.44 12.97 10.69
C GLN A 19 7.82 12.89 10.03
N VAL A 20 7.91 12.36 8.81
CA VAL A 20 9.14 12.39 8.02
C VAL A 20 9.25 13.72 7.28
N ARG A 21 8.14 14.23 6.71
CA ARG A 21 8.14 15.54 6.03
C ARG A 21 8.54 16.67 6.96
N ASP A 22 8.14 16.60 8.23
CA ASP A 22 8.42 17.60 9.26
C ASP A 22 9.91 17.68 9.65
N LEU A 23 10.71 16.67 9.29
CA LEU A 23 12.18 16.68 9.49
C LEU A 23 12.91 17.54 8.46
N TYR A 24 12.26 17.95 7.37
CA TYR A 24 12.89 18.68 6.29
C TYR A 24 12.63 20.18 6.38
N PRO A 25 13.63 21.02 6.06
CA PRO A 25 13.44 22.46 5.99
C PRO A 25 12.55 22.86 4.81
N ARG A 26 11.99 24.04 4.92
CA ARG A 26 11.24 24.66 3.81
C ARG A 26 12.11 24.74 2.56
N LEU A 27 11.53 24.45 1.41
CA LEU A 27 12.23 24.51 0.13
C LEU A 27 12.64 25.95 -0.23
N PRO A 28 13.78 26.14 -0.94
CA PRO A 28 14.17 27.42 -1.50
C PRO A 28 13.06 28.00 -2.40
N ASN A 29 12.99 29.33 -2.48
CA ASN A 29 12.07 29.97 -3.40
C ASN A 29 12.49 29.74 -4.86
N SER A 30 11.53 29.84 -5.79
CA SER A 30 11.82 29.70 -7.22
C SER A 30 12.78 30.76 -7.77
N GLU A 31 12.88 31.90 -7.10
CA GLU A 31 13.86 32.97 -7.39
C GLU A 31 15.30 32.50 -7.25
N ASP A 32 15.59 31.56 -6.35
CA ASP A 32 16.94 30.96 -6.15
C ASP A 32 17.33 29.99 -7.29
N GLY A 33 16.39 29.69 -8.18
CA GLY A 33 16.57 28.88 -9.38
C GLY A 33 16.43 27.37 -9.15
N TRP A 34 16.09 26.67 -10.24
CA TRP A 34 15.83 25.22 -10.27
C TRP A 34 17.02 24.36 -9.83
N ARG A 35 18.24 24.85 -9.99
CA ARG A 35 19.45 24.14 -9.55
C ARG A 35 19.53 24.10 -8.02
N ALA A 36 19.27 25.21 -7.35
CA ALA A 36 19.23 25.26 -5.88
C ALA A 36 18.10 24.36 -5.34
N LEU A 37 16.91 24.44 -5.94
CA LEU A 37 15.79 23.60 -5.57
C LEU A 37 16.10 22.11 -5.74
N SER A 38 16.77 21.69 -6.82
CA SER A 38 17.12 20.29 -7.06
C SER A 38 18.14 19.73 -6.08
N GLN A 39 18.88 20.56 -5.38
CA GLN A 39 19.84 20.20 -4.33
C GLN A 39 19.20 20.19 -2.93
N ALA A 40 17.95 20.63 -2.77
CA ALA A 40 17.27 20.58 -1.49
C ALA A 40 17.08 19.14 -1.00
N PRO A 41 17.36 18.84 0.30
CA PRO A 41 17.29 17.47 0.81
C PRO A 41 15.95 16.79 0.55
N PHE A 42 14.82 17.48 0.74
CA PHE A 42 13.49 16.93 0.45
C PHE A 42 13.30 16.57 -1.03
N VAL A 43 13.89 17.33 -1.94
CA VAL A 43 13.84 16.99 -3.38
C VAL A 43 14.68 15.76 -3.67
N ILE A 44 15.89 15.68 -3.11
CA ILE A 44 16.79 14.54 -3.32
C ILE A 44 16.19 13.26 -2.74
N ASP A 45 15.67 13.34 -1.52
CA ASP A 45 15.23 12.17 -0.77
C ASP A 45 13.82 11.71 -1.14
N VAL A 46 12.89 12.65 -1.39
CA VAL A 46 11.46 12.37 -1.54
C VAL A 46 10.95 12.67 -2.95
N LEU A 47 10.98 13.93 -3.38
CA LEU A 47 10.32 14.34 -4.63
C LEU A 47 10.98 13.76 -5.88
N LYS A 48 12.31 13.62 -5.87
CA LYS A 48 13.17 13.20 -6.99
C LYS A 48 13.07 14.16 -8.19
N THR A 49 14.12 14.18 -9.02
CA THR A 49 14.10 14.91 -10.29
C THR A 49 13.85 13.95 -11.44
N PRO A 50 13.23 14.40 -12.55
CA PRO A 50 12.67 15.75 -12.74
C PRO A 50 11.41 15.98 -11.89
N ILE A 51 11.28 17.18 -11.33
CA ILE A 51 10.04 17.58 -10.64
C ILE A 51 8.97 17.82 -11.71
N ILE A 52 7.83 17.14 -11.56
CA ILE A 52 6.68 17.31 -12.44
C ILE A 52 5.74 18.34 -11.83
N ALA A 53 5.47 19.43 -12.58
CA ALA A 53 4.63 20.51 -12.12
C ALA A 53 3.63 20.93 -13.20
N VAL A 54 2.57 21.62 -12.78
CA VAL A 54 1.61 22.22 -13.70
C VAL A 54 2.23 23.48 -14.32
N ALA A 55 2.15 23.61 -15.63
CA ALA A 55 2.59 24.80 -16.34
C ALA A 55 1.70 26.01 -15.98
N SER A 56 2.30 27.17 -15.75
CA SER A 56 1.55 28.41 -15.59
C SER A 56 0.71 28.73 -16.84
N PRO A 57 -0.45 29.38 -16.68
CA PRO A 57 -1.28 29.76 -17.80
C PRO A 57 -0.47 30.54 -18.88
N GLY A 58 -0.60 30.15 -20.13
CA GLY A 58 0.12 30.77 -21.25
C GLY A 58 1.55 30.25 -21.48
N CYS A 59 2.12 29.46 -20.58
CA CYS A 59 3.45 28.86 -20.76
C CYS A 59 3.40 27.59 -21.60
N CYS A 60 4.47 27.31 -22.34
CA CYS A 60 4.67 26.02 -23.03
C CYS A 60 5.12 24.94 -22.05
N ASN A 61 4.85 23.68 -22.41
CA ASN A 61 5.43 22.57 -21.67
C ASN A 61 6.96 22.66 -21.75
N HIS A 62 7.61 22.45 -20.61
CA HIS A 62 9.06 22.42 -20.48
C HIS A 62 9.51 21.03 -20.01
N HIS A 63 10.57 20.52 -20.62
CA HIS A 63 11.16 19.25 -20.21
C HIS A 63 12.68 19.40 -20.09
N SER A 64 13.20 19.10 -18.92
CA SER A 64 14.63 19.05 -18.62
C SER A 64 14.92 17.95 -17.60
N GLY A 65 16.19 17.68 -17.34
CA GLY A 65 16.59 16.74 -16.28
C GLY A 65 16.18 17.15 -14.86
N LEU A 66 15.85 18.44 -14.65
CA LEU A 66 15.44 18.95 -13.33
C LEU A 66 13.93 19.16 -13.20
N ARG A 67 13.27 19.50 -14.32
CA ARG A 67 11.85 19.90 -14.34
C ARG A 67 11.12 19.38 -15.57
N SER A 68 9.89 18.94 -15.36
CA SER A 68 8.94 18.64 -16.43
C SER A 68 7.62 19.33 -16.12
N THR A 69 7.03 20.07 -17.07
CA THR A 69 5.74 20.71 -16.87
C THR A 69 4.67 20.14 -17.78
N ILE A 70 3.45 20.11 -17.27
CA ILE A 70 2.27 19.66 -18.01
C ILE A 70 1.20 20.74 -18.00
N ARG A 71 0.46 20.86 -19.09
CA ARG A 71 -0.79 21.63 -19.09
C ARG A 71 -1.88 20.80 -18.43
N TRP A 72 -2.59 21.43 -17.50
CA TRP A 72 -3.74 20.84 -16.85
C TRP A 72 -4.73 21.96 -16.48
N GLU A 73 -5.89 21.97 -17.12
CA GLU A 73 -6.90 23.03 -16.99
C GLU A 73 -7.57 23.02 -15.61
N GLY A 74 -7.65 21.86 -14.96
CA GLY A 74 -8.22 21.73 -13.61
C GLY A 74 -7.39 22.36 -12.48
N ALA A 75 -6.20 22.88 -12.75
CA ALA A 75 -5.34 23.50 -11.74
C ALA A 75 -5.95 24.76 -11.09
N SER A 76 -6.86 25.42 -11.80
CA SER A 76 -7.53 26.65 -11.35
C SER A 76 -8.78 26.38 -10.51
N ASP A 77 -9.25 25.14 -10.45
CA ASP A 77 -10.47 24.80 -9.73
C ASP A 77 -10.21 24.77 -8.21
N THR A 78 -11.16 25.25 -7.43
CA THR A 78 -11.07 25.26 -5.97
C THR A 78 -10.95 23.84 -5.42
N GLY A 79 -10.03 23.61 -4.48
CA GLY A 79 -9.84 22.33 -3.80
C GLY A 79 -9.07 21.28 -4.60
N THR A 80 -8.48 21.67 -5.76
CA THR A 80 -7.66 20.74 -6.56
C THR A 80 -6.22 20.62 -6.07
N THR A 81 -5.79 21.57 -5.24
CA THR A 81 -4.43 21.67 -4.69
C THR A 81 -4.44 21.82 -3.17
N THR A 82 -3.32 21.49 -2.55
CA THR A 82 -3.05 21.64 -1.13
C THR A 82 -1.72 22.38 -0.96
N ASP A 83 -1.71 23.41 -0.12
CA ASP A 83 -0.48 24.09 0.25
C ASP A 83 0.29 23.27 1.29
N THR A 84 1.60 23.20 1.13
CA THR A 84 2.47 22.46 2.03
C THR A 84 3.22 23.39 2.97
N HIS A 85 3.53 22.94 4.17
CA HIS A 85 4.42 23.66 5.09
C HIS A 85 5.84 23.83 4.52
N LEU A 86 6.22 23.02 3.54
CA LEU A 86 7.51 23.09 2.83
C LEU A 86 7.60 24.23 1.80
N GLY A 87 6.53 25.00 1.60
CA GLY A 87 6.52 26.21 0.76
C GLY A 87 6.27 25.96 -0.73
N PHE A 88 5.53 24.92 -1.07
CA PHE A 88 5.01 24.66 -2.41
C PHE A 88 3.59 24.12 -2.34
N SER A 89 2.86 24.19 -3.44
CA SER A 89 1.53 23.58 -3.55
C SER A 89 1.63 22.24 -4.28
N VAL A 90 0.80 21.28 -3.88
CA VAL A 90 0.72 19.95 -4.49
C VAL A 90 -0.72 19.67 -4.91
N THR A 91 -0.91 18.95 -6.02
CA THR A 91 -2.25 18.47 -6.38
C THR A 91 -2.80 17.58 -5.27
N ASN A 92 -4.10 17.69 -4.97
CA ASN A 92 -4.74 16.80 -4.02
C ASN A 92 -4.61 15.33 -4.48
N PRO A 93 -4.85 14.32 -3.62
CA PRO A 93 -4.63 12.92 -3.95
C PRO A 93 -5.35 12.45 -5.23
N LEU A 94 -6.61 12.84 -5.47
CA LEU A 94 -7.36 12.48 -6.67
C LEU A 94 -6.75 13.05 -7.94
N ASN A 95 -6.43 14.35 -7.93
CA ASN A 95 -5.82 15.02 -9.06
C ASN A 95 -4.37 14.61 -9.29
N THR A 96 -3.69 14.16 -8.24
CA THR A 96 -2.36 13.52 -8.36
C THR A 96 -2.46 12.25 -9.20
N LEU A 97 -3.37 11.33 -8.87
CA LEU A 97 -3.60 10.12 -9.66
C LEU A 97 -4.04 10.43 -11.10
N PHE A 98 -4.90 11.44 -11.29
CA PHE A 98 -5.36 11.81 -12.62
C PHE A 98 -4.21 12.35 -13.49
N THR A 99 -3.40 13.26 -12.97
CA THR A 99 -2.24 13.80 -13.70
C THR A 99 -1.16 12.74 -13.91
N MET A 100 -1.05 11.77 -13.02
CA MET A 100 -0.13 10.63 -13.08
C MET A 100 -0.46 9.65 -14.24
N THR A 101 -1.74 9.59 -14.66
CA THR A 101 -2.21 8.72 -15.75
C THR A 101 -1.40 8.88 -17.06
N ARG A 102 -0.78 10.05 -17.27
CA ARG A 102 0.05 10.34 -18.45
C ARG A 102 1.43 9.69 -18.43
N PHE A 103 1.91 9.28 -17.25
CA PHE A 103 3.30 8.91 -17.03
C PHE A 103 3.51 7.45 -16.68
N VAL A 104 2.45 6.78 -16.23
CA VAL A 104 2.55 5.41 -15.73
C VAL A 104 1.72 4.43 -16.56
N SER A 105 2.05 3.16 -16.45
CA SER A 105 1.22 2.09 -17.03
C SER A 105 -0.15 2.02 -16.33
N GLN A 106 -1.13 1.41 -16.97
CA GLN A 106 -2.44 1.22 -16.36
C GLN A 106 -2.36 0.43 -15.05
N ILE A 107 -1.49 -0.57 -14.97
CA ILE A 107 -1.38 -1.37 -13.74
C ILE A 107 -0.70 -0.59 -12.62
N ASP A 108 0.32 0.21 -12.91
CA ASP A 108 0.96 1.07 -11.90
C ASP A 108 -0.01 2.11 -11.37
N LEU A 109 -0.88 2.64 -12.25
CA LEU A 109 -1.96 3.53 -11.82
C LEU A 109 -2.95 2.83 -10.87
N VAL A 110 -3.33 1.57 -11.15
CA VAL A 110 -4.17 0.77 -10.26
C VAL A 110 -3.50 0.56 -8.91
N LEU A 111 -2.20 0.22 -8.89
CA LEU A 111 -1.44 0.06 -7.65
C LEU A 111 -1.39 1.37 -6.85
N ALA A 112 -1.14 2.51 -7.52
CA ALA A 112 -1.14 3.83 -6.88
C ALA A 112 -2.52 4.20 -6.31
N MET A 113 -3.61 3.87 -7.03
CA MET A 113 -4.97 4.05 -6.55
C MET A 113 -5.23 3.20 -5.29
N TYR A 114 -4.84 1.91 -5.29
CA TYR A 114 -4.95 1.06 -4.10
C TYR A 114 -4.16 1.62 -2.92
N GLU A 115 -2.96 2.16 -3.16
CA GLU A 115 -2.17 2.75 -2.07
C GLU A 115 -2.84 4.00 -1.50
N LEU A 116 -3.34 4.94 -2.34
CA LEU A 116 -3.96 6.16 -1.83
C LEU A 116 -5.35 5.92 -1.21
N CYS A 117 -6.07 4.88 -1.65
CA CYS A 117 -7.33 4.44 -1.04
C CYS A 117 -7.14 3.45 0.11
N GLY A 118 -5.94 2.91 0.33
CA GLY A 118 -5.65 1.86 1.30
C GLY A 118 -5.31 2.39 2.70
N TRP A 119 -5.25 1.46 3.64
CA TRP A 119 -4.78 1.68 5.01
C TRP A 119 -3.26 1.64 5.14
N PHE A 120 -2.54 1.75 4.04
CA PHE A 120 -1.09 1.65 4.02
C PHE A 120 -0.45 2.70 3.12
N SER A 121 0.84 2.89 3.29
CA SER A 121 1.73 3.57 2.36
C SER A 121 3.09 2.87 2.33
N VAL A 122 3.77 2.89 1.20
CA VAL A 122 5.11 2.32 1.07
C VAL A 122 6.12 3.43 0.91
N PHE A 123 6.90 3.67 1.96
CA PHE A 123 7.90 4.73 1.99
C PHE A 123 9.13 4.31 2.79
N GLU A 124 10.31 4.52 2.24
CA GLU A 124 11.59 4.30 2.93
C GLU A 124 12.26 5.64 3.22
N PRO A 125 12.42 6.01 4.50
CA PRO A 125 13.12 7.24 4.87
C PRO A 125 14.59 7.20 4.45
N ALA A 126 15.13 8.34 4.02
CA ALA A 126 16.57 8.48 3.81
C ALA A 126 17.33 8.25 5.14
N SER A 127 18.59 7.84 5.06
CA SER A 127 19.38 7.45 6.24
C SER A 127 19.42 8.51 7.34
N ALA A 128 19.46 9.80 6.98
CA ALA A 128 19.43 10.90 7.95
C ALA A 128 18.07 10.99 8.67
N ALA A 129 16.97 10.90 7.93
CA ALA A 129 15.62 10.90 8.49
C ALA A 129 15.37 9.64 9.34
N GLU A 130 15.85 8.47 8.90
CA GLU A 130 15.77 7.22 9.65
C GLU A 130 16.48 7.32 11.01
N MET A 131 17.64 7.98 11.06
CA MET A 131 18.37 8.18 12.31
C MET A 131 17.59 9.09 13.28
N GLN A 132 17.00 10.18 12.78
CA GLN A 132 16.20 11.09 13.61
C GLN A 132 14.92 10.39 14.13
N LEU A 133 14.24 9.59 13.29
CA LEU A 133 13.10 8.80 13.74
C LEU A 133 13.46 7.80 14.85
N LYS A 134 14.62 7.14 14.75
CA LYS A 134 15.11 6.23 15.80
C LYS A 134 15.38 6.97 17.11
N MET A 135 16.03 8.13 17.07
CA MET A 135 16.30 8.95 18.27
C MET A 135 14.99 9.35 18.94
N ALA A 136 13.99 9.81 18.17
CA ALA A 136 12.68 10.18 18.70
C ALA A 136 11.93 9.00 19.36
N VAL A 137 12.05 7.79 18.80
CA VAL A 137 11.47 6.57 19.39
C VAL A 137 12.19 6.16 20.68
N GLU A 138 13.51 6.31 20.75
CA GLU A 138 14.31 6.00 21.95
C GLU A 138 14.03 7.00 23.08
N GLU A 139 13.89 8.28 22.78
CA GLU A 139 13.52 9.33 23.75
C GLU A 139 12.13 9.09 24.33
N ASN A 140 11.16 8.71 23.51
CA ASN A 140 9.80 8.38 23.96
C ASN A 140 9.71 7.07 24.75
N ARG A 141 10.61 6.10 24.54
CA ARG A 141 10.68 4.87 25.34
C ARG A 141 11.03 5.13 26.81
N ASN A 142 11.76 6.20 27.10
CA ASN A 142 12.11 6.60 28.46
C ASN A 142 10.96 7.30 29.20
N SER A 143 9.90 7.68 28.51
CA SER A 143 8.78 8.44 29.10
C SER A 143 7.49 7.65 29.35
N SER A 144 7.25 6.48 28.72
CA SER A 144 6.19 5.54 29.14
C SER A 144 6.26 4.23 28.34
N THR A 145 6.12 3.12 29.06
CA THR A 145 6.18 1.74 28.53
C THR A 145 4.84 1.22 28.01
N GLN A 146 3.92 2.07 27.59
CA GLN A 146 2.63 1.65 27.06
C GLN A 146 2.29 2.38 25.77
N ASP A 147 1.76 1.62 24.77
CA ASP A 147 0.99 2.09 23.62
C ASP A 147 1.71 2.49 22.33
N LEU A 148 2.56 1.58 21.83
CA LEU A 148 2.93 1.61 20.39
C LEU A 148 1.88 0.88 19.49
N PHE A 149 0.85 0.27 20.05
CA PHE A 149 -0.08 -0.62 19.33
C PHE A 149 -1.58 -0.32 19.53
N GLU A 150 -1.99 0.63 20.36
CA GLU A 150 -3.40 0.97 20.50
C GLU A 150 -3.80 2.05 19.49
N LEU A 151 -4.77 1.70 18.64
CA LEU A 151 -5.57 2.65 17.89
C LEU A 151 -6.40 3.45 18.89
N GLY A 152 -5.89 4.60 19.30
CA GLY A 152 -6.67 5.51 20.18
C GLY A 152 -8.00 5.87 19.51
N GLU A 153 -9.08 5.61 20.21
CA GLU A 153 -10.42 6.16 19.92
C GLU A 153 -10.40 7.66 20.19
N GLY A 154 -9.95 8.44 19.21
CA GLY A 154 -10.01 9.89 19.20
C GLY A 154 -10.24 10.36 17.77
N GLU A 155 -11.24 11.20 17.56
CA GLU A 155 -11.79 11.55 16.24
C GLU A 155 -10.87 12.36 15.32
N ASP A 156 -9.70 12.81 15.76
CA ASP A 156 -8.81 13.65 14.97
C ASP A 156 -7.40 13.05 14.85
N GLU A 157 -6.99 12.77 13.60
CA GLU A 157 -5.65 12.40 13.14
C GLU A 157 -5.04 11.12 13.75
N ILE A 158 -5.42 9.96 13.19
CA ILE A 158 -4.60 8.75 13.42
C ILE A 158 -3.21 9.00 12.84
N PRO A 159 -2.16 9.10 13.66
CA PRO A 159 -0.81 9.29 13.18
C PRO A 159 -0.40 8.08 12.33
N TRP A 160 0.36 8.30 11.27
CA TRP A 160 0.92 7.22 10.49
C TRP A 160 1.83 6.37 11.37
N LYS A 161 1.61 5.06 11.38
CA LYS A 161 2.39 4.11 12.18
C LYS A 161 3.29 3.28 11.28
N ARG A 162 4.60 3.28 11.56
CA ARG A 162 5.54 2.43 10.84
C ARG A 162 5.41 0.99 11.28
N VAL A 163 5.42 0.04 10.34
CA VAL A 163 5.48 -1.39 10.63
C VAL A 163 6.92 -1.80 10.89
N TYR A 164 7.14 -2.56 11.97
CA TYR A 164 8.47 -3.05 12.36
C TYR A 164 8.53 -4.56 12.24
N ALA A 165 9.59 -5.05 11.58
CA ALA A 165 9.93 -6.46 11.55
C ALA A 165 10.77 -6.84 12.77
N ARG A 166 10.52 -8.00 13.34
CA ARG A 166 11.38 -8.60 14.35
C ARG A 166 12.47 -9.42 13.66
N THR A 167 13.72 -9.12 13.97
CA THR A 167 14.87 -9.84 13.44
C THR A 167 15.67 -10.40 14.61
N THR A 168 15.84 -11.72 14.66
CA THR A 168 16.70 -12.35 15.65
C THR A 168 18.14 -12.30 15.18
N VAL A 169 19.01 -11.63 15.96
CA VAL A 169 20.44 -11.51 15.68
C VAL A 169 21.20 -12.28 16.76
N LYS A 170 22.06 -13.19 16.34
CA LYS A 170 23.01 -13.84 17.27
C LYS A 170 24.12 -12.82 17.60
N VAL A 171 24.18 -12.41 18.85
CA VAL A 171 25.26 -11.54 19.34
C VAL A 171 26.33 -12.44 19.93
N PRO A 172 27.60 -12.34 19.47
CA PRO A 172 28.68 -13.11 20.07
C PRO A 172 28.80 -12.77 21.57
N ALA A 173 29.01 -13.78 22.41
CA ALA A 173 29.28 -13.57 23.81
C ALA A 173 30.55 -12.71 23.95
N ASN A 174 30.53 -11.70 24.84
CA ASN A 174 31.68 -10.82 25.07
C ASN A 174 32.94 -11.63 25.37
N GLU A 175 34.02 -11.29 24.67
CA GLU A 175 35.37 -11.81 24.95
C GLU A 175 35.78 -11.45 26.38
N GLY A 176 35.52 -12.34 27.31
CA GLY A 176 35.92 -12.12 28.70
C GLY A 176 35.69 -13.29 29.66
N GLN A 177 34.97 -14.31 29.25
CA GLN A 177 34.81 -15.53 30.06
C GLN A 177 35.11 -16.77 29.24
N THR A 178 36.31 -17.29 29.42
CA THR A 178 36.75 -18.61 28.95
C THR A 178 35.98 -19.70 29.69
N ASN A 179 34.87 -20.16 29.07
CA ASN A 179 34.37 -21.49 29.30
C ASN A 179 33.58 -21.94 28.05
N ASN A 180 34.02 -23.00 27.42
CA ASN A 180 33.50 -23.67 26.25
C ASN A 180 31.98 -23.87 26.29
N ARG A 181 31.24 -22.93 25.68
CA ARG A 181 29.91 -23.16 25.11
C ARG A 181 29.69 -22.10 24.03
N GLU A 182 29.49 -22.53 22.79
CA GLU A 182 29.02 -21.72 21.65
C GLU A 182 27.54 -21.32 21.84
N ASP A 183 27.21 -20.63 22.91
CA ASP A 183 25.88 -20.06 23.13
C ASP A 183 25.91 -18.57 22.86
N GLY A 184 25.86 -18.21 21.57
CA GLY A 184 25.52 -16.85 21.15
C GLY A 184 24.11 -16.51 21.64
N ARG A 185 23.99 -15.48 22.48
CA ARG A 185 22.69 -14.99 22.96
C ARG A 185 21.90 -14.44 21.77
N GLU A 186 20.72 -15.00 21.51
CA GLU A 186 19.81 -14.46 20.53
C GLU A 186 19.16 -13.20 21.08
N VAL A 187 19.34 -12.08 20.37
CA VAL A 187 18.70 -10.80 20.69
C VAL A 187 17.72 -10.45 19.57
N THR A 188 16.47 -10.28 19.94
CA THR A 188 15.44 -9.81 19.00
C THR A 188 15.57 -8.30 18.84
N LYS A 189 15.85 -7.83 17.62
CA LYS A 189 15.88 -6.41 17.25
C LYS A 189 14.67 -6.08 16.40
N LEU A 190 14.10 -4.89 16.62
CA LEU A 190 13.07 -4.33 15.75
C LEU A 190 13.76 -3.56 14.61
N LYS A 191 13.42 -3.89 13.38
CA LYS A 191 13.86 -3.18 12.18
C LYS A 191 12.64 -2.53 11.53
N GLY A 192 12.68 -1.21 11.33
CA GLY A 192 11.65 -0.50 10.58
C GLY A 192 11.57 -1.02 9.14
N THR A 193 10.36 -1.26 8.68
CA THR A 193 10.10 -1.63 7.27
C THR A 193 9.78 -0.37 6.46
N SER A 194 9.60 -0.52 5.16
CA SER A 194 9.06 0.53 4.28
C SER A 194 7.54 0.65 4.35
N LEU A 195 6.84 -0.21 5.10
CA LEU A 195 5.38 -0.20 5.23
C LEU A 195 4.96 0.72 6.38
N TRP A 196 3.99 1.59 6.09
CA TRP A 196 3.37 2.50 7.04
C TRP A 196 1.85 2.29 7.03
N MET A 197 1.26 2.21 8.21
CA MET A 197 -0.19 2.14 8.36
C MET A 197 -0.76 3.55 8.52
N ARG A 198 -1.83 3.86 7.80
CA ARG A 198 -2.52 5.16 7.82
C ARG A 198 -3.97 5.05 7.39
N LYS A 199 -4.78 6.05 7.67
CA LYS A 199 -6.12 6.19 7.05
C LYS A 199 -6.01 6.42 5.54
N PRO A 200 -7.01 5.99 4.74
CA PRO A 200 -7.10 6.32 3.33
C PRO A 200 -6.98 7.84 3.09
N LEU A 201 -6.23 8.22 2.07
CA LEU A 201 -6.18 9.63 1.61
C LEU A 201 -7.32 9.93 0.63
N ILE A 202 -7.93 8.91 0.08
CA ILE A 202 -9.06 8.99 -0.86
C ILE A 202 -10.08 7.95 -0.43
N GLU A 203 -11.32 8.36 -0.22
CA GLU A 203 -12.41 7.42 -0.06
C GLU A 203 -12.68 6.70 -1.39
N LEU A 204 -12.94 5.38 -1.34
CA LEU A 204 -13.16 4.57 -2.54
C LEU A 204 -14.35 5.10 -3.36
N SER A 205 -15.40 5.56 -2.70
CA SER A 205 -16.56 6.21 -3.33
C SER A 205 -16.20 7.48 -4.08
N ASP A 206 -15.26 8.27 -3.56
CA ASP A 206 -14.78 9.50 -4.19
C ASP A 206 -13.91 9.21 -5.40
N LEU A 207 -13.05 8.17 -5.33
CA LEU A 207 -12.29 7.70 -6.48
C LEU A 207 -13.23 7.35 -7.65
N HIS A 208 -14.26 6.55 -7.40
CA HIS A 208 -15.19 6.11 -8.44
C HIS A 208 -16.04 7.28 -8.98
N ARG A 209 -16.53 8.16 -8.12
CA ARG A 209 -17.27 9.37 -8.51
C ARG A 209 -16.40 10.30 -9.37
N PHE A 210 -15.15 10.51 -8.96
CA PHE A 210 -14.20 11.32 -9.71
C PHE A 210 -13.87 10.70 -11.07
N ALA A 211 -13.69 9.38 -11.13
CA ALA A 211 -13.43 8.65 -12.37
C ALA A 211 -14.57 8.82 -13.40
N GLU A 212 -15.81 8.77 -12.96
CA GLU A 212 -16.98 9.06 -13.83
C GLU A 212 -16.97 10.53 -14.31
N LYS A 213 -16.66 11.48 -13.43
CA LYS A 213 -16.59 12.91 -13.77
C LYS A 213 -15.56 13.21 -14.86
N VAL A 214 -14.38 12.57 -14.79
CA VAL A 214 -13.27 12.88 -15.72
C VAL A 214 -13.23 11.97 -16.95
N LYS A 215 -14.10 10.98 -17.06
CA LYS A 215 -14.10 9.93 -18.08
C LYS A 215 -14.00 10.43 -19.52
N SER A 216 -14.66 11.55 -19.84
CA SER A 216 -14.65 12.18 -21.17
C SER A 216 -13.47 13.09 -21.42
N GLN A 217 -12.66 13.39 -20.41
CA GLN A 217 -11.48 14.23 -20.55
C GLN A 217 -10.32 13.45 -21.20
N MET A 218 -9.30 14.19 -21.67
CA MET A 218 -8.06 13.57 -22.12
C MET A 218 -7.47 12.72 -20.98
N TRP A 219 -7.11 11.44 -21.26
CA TRP A 219 -6.67 10.43 -20.29
C TRP A 219 -7.77 9.91 -19.34
N GLY A 220 -8.97 10.50 -19.34
CA GLY A 220 -10.06 10.16 -18.45
C GLY A 220 -10.53 8.72 -18.60
N LYS A 221 -10.58 8.19 -19.84
CA LYS A 221 -10.95 6.78 -20.06
C LYS A 221 -9.95 5.82 -19.43
N GLN A 222 -8.65 6.06 -19.55
CA GLN A 222 -7.61 5.23 -18.93
C GLN A 222 -7.69 5.29 -17.40
N PHE A 223 -7.93 6.47 -16.84
CA PHE A 223 -8.15 6.66 -15.41
C PHE A 223 -9.39 5.89 -14.93
N TYR A 224 -10.51 6.03 -15.65
CA TYR A 224 -11.75 5.32 -15.36
C TYR A 224 -11.56 3.80 -15.38
N ASP A 225 -10.95 3.27 -16.43
CA ASP A 225 -10.70 1.83 -16.58
C ASP A 225 -9.74 1.30 -15.48
N ALA A 226 -8.86 2.12 -14.94
CA ALA A 226 -8.02 1.79 -13.79
C ALA A 226 -8.83 1.81 -12.48
N ALA A 227 -9.61 2.85 -12.23
CA ALA A 227 -10.42 2.99 -11.03
C ALA A 227 -11.44 1.84 -10.86
N GLN A 228 -12.01 1.32 -11.96
CA GLN A 228 -12.91 0.17 -11.92
C GLN A 228 -12.23 -1.14 -11.46
N GLN A 229 -10.90 -1.18 -11.35
CA GLN A 229 -10.16 -2.34 -10.85
C GLN A 229 -9.85 -2.23 -9.34
N VAL A 230 -10.15 -1.09 -8.72
CA VAL A 230 -10.03 -0.88 -7.27
C VAL A 230 -11.37 -1.25 -6.64
N ILE A 231 -11.45 -2.45 -6.10
CA ILE A 231 -12.72 -3.07 -5.65
C ILE A 231 -12.91 -3.05 -4.13
N GLY A 232 -11.94 -2.53 -3.38
CA GLY A 232 -11.98 -2.48 -1.93
C GLY A 232 -10.77 -1.76 -1.35
N ILE A 233 -10.68 -1.73 -0.04
CA ILE A 233 -9.62 -1.06 0.72
C ILE A 233 -8.61 -2.11 1.18
N ALA A 234 -7.36 -2.00 0.75
CA ALA A 234 -6.27 -2.88 1.15
C ALA A 234 -5.51 -2.33 2.36
N ALA A 235 -4.96 -3.20 3.18
CA ALA A 235 -4.06 -2.84 4.27
C ALA A 235 -2.58 -3.13 3.96
N SER A 236 -2.28 -3.79 2.83
CA SER A 236 -0.91 -4.11 2.43
C SER A 236 -0.74 -4.26 0.91
N PRO A 237 0.49 -4.08 0.39
CA PRO A 237 0.84 -4.39 -0.99
C PRO A 237 0.51 -5.83 -1.40
N LEU A 238 0.67 -6.77 -0.48
CA LEU A 238 0.48 -8.19 -0.78
C LEU A 238 -1.01 -8.54 -0.94
N GLU A 239 -1.90 -7.92 -0.16
CA GLU A 239 -3.35 -8.01 -0.36
C GLU A 239 -3.76 -7.46 -1.73
N VAL A 240 -3.17 -6.32 -2.17
CA VAL A 240 -3.40 -5.78 -3.52
C VAL A 240 -2.96 -6.77 -4.59
N ALA A 241 -1.80 -7.39 -4.44
CA ALA A 241 -1.35 -8.42 -5.37
C ALA A 241 -2.32 -9.61 -5.41
N GLY A 242 -2.73 -10.10 -4.25
CA GLY A 242 -3.68 -11.20 -4.10
C GLY A 242 -5.02 -10.89 -4.78
N VAL A 243 -5.63 -9.75 -4.46
CA VAL A 243 -6.93 -9.38 -5.02
C VAL A 243 -6.86 -9.20 -6.54
N LEU A 244 -5.81 -8.60 -7.09
CA LEU A 244 -5.67 -8.43 -8.55
C LEU A 244 -5.42 -9.77 -9.27
N LEU A 245 -4.65 -10.68 -8.68
CA LEU A 245 -4.43 -12.03 -9.24
C LEU A 245 -5.71 -12.88 -9.20
N LEU A 246 -6.60 -12.67 -8.26
CA LEU A 246 -7.84 -13.42 -8.11
C LEU A 246 -9.01 -12.79 -8.88
N SER A 247 -9.22 -11.48 -8.78
CA SER A 247 -10.40 -10.81 -9.33
C SER A 247 -10.27 -10.39 -10.79
N ARG A 248 -9.07 -9.94 -11.22
CA ARG A 248 -8.87 -9.41 -12.56
C ARG A 248 -9.25 -10.42 -13.63
N SER A 249 -9.77 -9.95 -14.76
CA SER A 249 -10.21 -10.84 -15.84
C SER A 249 -9.07 -11.76 -16.33
N ARG A 250 -9.40 -12.97 -16.73
CA ARG A 250 -8.45 -13.98 -17.21
C ARG A 250 -7.65 -13.52 -18.42
N ARG A 251 -8.24 -12.68 -19.29
CA ARG A 251 -7.54 -12.07 -20.44
C ARG A 251 -6.43 -11.14 -20.01
N LEU A 252 -6.58 -10.50 -18.86
CA LEU A 252 -5.61 -9.61 -18.24
C LEU A 252 -4.69 -10.30 -17.21
N GLY A 253 -4.78 -11.64 -17.12
CA GLY A 253 -3.90 -12.46 -16.30
C GLY A 253 -4.47 -12.91 -14.95
N GLY A 254 -5.57 -12.34 -14.49
CA GLY A 254 -6.22 -12.73 -13.24
C GLY A 254 -6.90 -14.11 -13.31
N SER A 255 -7.55 -14.53 -12.23
CA SER A 255 -8.33 -15.77 -12.16
C SER A 255 -9.79 -15.56 -12.58
N GLY A 256 -10.29 -14.31 -12.52
CA GLY A 256 -11.58 -13.90 -13.00
C GLY A 256 -12.73 -14.21 -12.06
N PHE A 257 -12.49 -14.27 -10.75
CA PHE A 257 -13.55 -14.29 -9.77
C PHE A 257 -14.31 -12.96 -9.80
N ARG A 258 -15.65 -13.02 -9.76
CA ARG A 258 -16.51 -11.83 -9.93
C ARG A 258 -16.92 -11.19 -8.63
N TYR A 259 -17.24 -12.00 -7.63
CA TYR A 259 -17.71 -11.55 -6.33
C TYR A 259 -16.55 -11.68 -5.34
N VAL A 260 -15.70 -10.67 -5.34
CA VAL A 260 -14.50 -10.58 -4.52
C VAL A 260 -14.60 -9.31 -3.70
N TYR A 261 -14.41 -9.44 -2.40
CA TYR A 261 -14.43 -8.36 -1.43
C TYR A 261 -13.08 -8.33 -0.71
N LEU A 262 -12.61 -7.15 -0.38
CA LEU A 262 -11.30 -6.94 0.24
C LEU A 262 -11.51 -6.33 1.63
N ASN A 263 -10.88 -6.92 2.65
CA ASN A 263 -11.04 -6.53 4.04
C ASN A 263 -12.53 -6.41 4.46
N ASP A 264 -13.32 -7.40 4.06
CA ASP A 264 -14.75 -7.40 4.31
C ASP A 264 -15.06 -7.79 5.76
N LEU A 265 -15.97 -7.03 6.36
CA LEU A 265 -16.39 -7.24 7.74
C LEU A 265 -17.32 -8.46 7.83
N THR A 266 -16.92 -9.46 8.56
CA THR A 266 -17.68 -10.69 8.82
C THR A 266 -18.16 -10.69 10.28
N PRO A 267 -19.46 -10.47 10.57
CA PRO A 267 -20.01 -10.64 11.92
C PRO A 267 -19.89 -12.10 12.35
N LEU A 268 -19.43 -12.34 13.58
CA LEU A 268 -19.26 -13.69 14.13
C LEU A 268 -20.53 -14.16 14.85
N SER A 269 -20.84 -15.46 14.73
CA SER A 269 -21.85 -16.12 15.56
C SER A 269 -21.45 -16.11 17.04
N GLU A 270 -22.39 -16.35 17.98
CA GLU A 270 -22.07 -16.38 19.42
C GLU A 270 -20.98 -17.40 19.76
N GLU A 271 -21.02 -18.59 19.12
CA GLU A 271 -19.98 -19.60 19.29
C GLU A 271 -18.63 -19.13 18.75
N ALA A 272 -18.61 -18.52 17.59
CA ALA A 272 -17.37 -17.99 16.98
C ALA A 272 -16.79 -16.80 17.78
N GLN A 273 -17.65 -15.97 18.37
CA GLN A 273 -17.22 -14.89 19.27
C GLN A 273 -16.53 -15.42 20.53
N SER A 274 -17.01 -16.54 21.09
CA SER A 274 -16.37 -17.17 22.25
C SER A 274 -15.00 -17.77 21.92
N ILE A 275 -14.74 -18.13 20.67
CA ILE A 275 -13.42 -18.61 20.20
C ILE A 275 -12.47 -17.42 19.93
N ALA A 276 -12.93 -16.43 19.18
CA ALA A 276 -12.09 -15.32 18.73
C ALA A 276 -11.95 -14.17 19.75
N GLY A 277 -12.76 -14.14 20.82
CA GLY A 277 -12.76 -13.05 21.79
C GLY A 277 -13.26 -11.69 21.23
N GLN A 278 -13.83 -11.68 20.02
CA GLN A 278 -14.30 -10.47 19.34
C GLN A 278 -15.61 -10.69 18.59
N LYS A 279 -16.34 -9.60 18.28
CA LYS A 279 -17.66 -9.71 17.65
C LYS A 279 -17.63 -9.79 16.12
N VAL A 280 -16.54 -9.35 15.51
CA VAL A 280 -16.37 -9.27 14.07
C VAL A 280 -14.96 -9.72 13.68
N CYS A 281 -14.82 -10.28 12.49
CA CYS A 281 -13.52 -10.53 11.84
C CYS A 281 -13.50 -9.83 10.48
N TYR A 282 -12.30 -9.51 10.02
CA TYR A 282 -12.06 -9.04 8.67
C TYR A 282 -11.32 -10.13 7.90
N GLY A 283 -11.89 -10.58 6.78
CA GLY A 283 -11.18 -11.46 5.85
C GLY A 283 -10.42 -10.64 4.82
N ASP A 284 -9.12 -10.89 4.65
CA ASP A 284 -8.31 -10.09 3.72
C ASP A 284 -8.92 -10.10 2.31
N ILE A 285 -9.26 -11.29 1.78
CA ILE A 285 -9.97 -11.41 0.50
C ILE A 285 -11.08 -12.44 0.66
N VAL A 286 -12.32 -12.01 0.47
CA VAL A 286 -13.50 -12.87 0.53
C VAL A 286 -14.03 -13.12 -0.89
N ILE A 287 -14.15 -14.39 -1.29
CA ILE A 287 -14.70 -14.80 -2.60
C ILE A 287 -16.02 -15.50 -2.36
N VAL A 288 -17.08 -15.00 -3.01
CA VAL A 288 -18.45 -15.50 -2.80
C VAL A 288 -19.01 -16.14 -4.07
N ASN A 289 -19.73 -17.25 -3.89
CA ASN A 289 -20.68 -17.76 -4.87
C ASN A 289 -22.10 -17.46 -4.35
N PRO A 290 -22.75 -16.38 -4.80
CA PRO A 290 -24.06 -15.98 -4.29
C PRO A 290 -25.19 -16.97 -4.66
N ILE A 291 -25.00 -17.77 -5.71
CA ILE A 291 -26.02 -18.76 -6.14
C ILE A 291 -26.06 -19.94 -5.16
N LEU A 292 -24.91 -20.40 -4.70
CA LEU A 292 -24.80 -21.52 -3.77
C LEU A 292 -24.66 -21.08 -2.31
N MET A 293 -24.71 -19.78 -2.05
CA MET A 293 -24.52 -19.18 -0.71
C MET A 293 -23.25 -19.69 -0.03
N LYS A 294 -22.16 -19.78 -0.79
CA LYS A 294 -20.84 -20.23 -0.31
C LYS A 294 -19.83 -19.13 -0.37
N ALA A 295 -18.96 -19.04 0.63
CA ALA A 295 -17.84 -18.12 0.67
C ALA A 295 -16.54 -18.82 1.03
N ALA A 296 -15.43 -18.33 0.48
CA ALA A 296 -14.08 -18.72 0.84
C ALA A 296 -13.31 -17.45 1.23
N ILE A 297 -12.50 -17.54 2.27
CA ILE A 297 -11.66 -16.46 2.77
C ILE A 297 -10.21 -16.80 2.44
N ILE A 298 -9.50 -15.86 1.84
CA ILE A 298 -8.07 -15.93 1.57
C ILE A 298 -7.38 -14.96 2.53
N GLU A 299 -6.63 -15.48 3.48
CA GLU A 299 -5.80 -14.72 4.41
C GLU A 299 -4.39 -14.58 3.83
N ILE A 300 -3.92 -13.37 3.68
CA ILE A 300 -2.64 -13.04 3.06
C ILE A 300 -1.57 -12.87 4.13
N GLN A 301 -0.63 -13.79 4.22
CA GLN A 301 0.46 -13.72 5.18
C GLN A 301 1.70 -13.06 4.58
N GLY A 302 2.08 -11.89 5.11
CA GLY A 302 3.36 -11.23 4.82
C GLY A 302 4.50 -11.82 5.66
N GLU A 303 5.72 -11.84 5.12
CA GLU A 303 6.92 -12.32 5.83
C GLU A 303 7.25 -11.55 7.11
N VAL A 304 6.70 -10.37 7.27
CA VAL A 304 7.09 -9.39 8.31
C VAL A 304 6.42 -9.63 9.66
N ILE A 305 5.35 -10.43 9.75
CA ILE A 305 4.52 -10.57 10.96
C ILE A 305 4.77 -11.89 11.69
N HIS A 306 5.97 -12.38 11.74
CA HIS A 306 6.32 -13.41 12.76
C HIS A 306 6.56 -12.70 14.10
N GLY A 307 5.47 -12.16 14.66
CA GLY A 307 5.40 -11.60 16.00
C GLY A 307 5.47 -12.69 17.09
N SER A 308 5.51 -12.26 18.34
CA SER A 308 5.46 -13.13 19.54
C SER A 308 4.34 -14.19 19.44
N GLY A 309 4.49 -15.30 20.17
CA GLY A 309 3.50 -16.38 20.25
C GLY A 309 2.05 -15.90 20.43
N ALA A 310 1.84 -14.81 21.18
CA ALA A 310 0.51 -14.22 21.39
C ALA A 310 -0.19 -13.72 20.08
N VAL A 311 0.54 -13.26 19.09
CA VAL A 311 -0.04 -12.84 17.79
C VAL A 311 -0.42 -14.08 16.97
N LEU A 312 0.40 -15.13 17.01
CA LEU A 312 0.10 -16.39 16.32
C LEU A 312 -1.12 -17.09 16.94
N ASP A 313 -1.28 -17.04 18.26
CA ASP A 313 -2.43 -17.60 18.96
C ASP A 313 -3.73 -16.89 18.58
N HIS A 314 -3.72 -15.55 18.53
CA HIS A 314 -4.88 -14.76 18.12
C HIS A 314 -5.28 -14.96 16.65
N ASP A 315 -4.32 -15.10 15.76
CA ASP A 315 -4.59 -15.42 14.35
C ASP A 315 -5.19 -16.84 14.20
N ALA A 316 -4.71 -17.80 14.98
CA ALA A 316 -5.25 -19.17 15.00
C ALA A 316 -6.70 -19.21 15.55
N GLU A 317 -7.00 -18.45 16.61
CA GLU A 317 -8.33 -18.30 17.17
C GLU A 317 -9.30 -17.67 16.15
N ARG A 318 -8.90 -16.60 15.48
CA ARG A 318 -9.66 -15.94 14.41
C ARG A 318 -10.00 -16.91 13.27
N MET A 319 -9.03 -17.67 12.80
CA MET A 319 -9.23 -18.66 11.76
C MET A 319 -10.18 -19.77 12.20
N THR A 320 -10.02 -20.29 13.43
CA THR A 320 -10.88 -21.31 13.99
C THR A 320 -12.33 -20.83 14.10
N ALA A 321 -12.53 -19.58 14.53
CA ALA A 321 -13.85 -18.96 14.59
C ALA A 321 -14.51 -18.88 13.21
N LEU A 322 -13.79 -18.45 12.17
CA LEU A 322 -14.31 -18.41 10.81
C LEU A 322 -14.64 -19.80 10.26
N GLN A 323 -13.80 -20.80 10.55
CA GLN A 323 -14.05 -22.19 10.15
C GLN A 323 -15.25 -22.80 10.88
N SER A 324 -15.47 -22.45 12.16
CA SER A 324 -16.66 -22.91 12.91
C SER A 324 -17.98 -22.39 12.30
N MET A 325 -17.93 -21.25 11.62
CA MET A 325 -19.06 -20.69 10.86
C MET A 325 -19.23 -21.30 9.46
N GLY A 326 -18.38 -22.26 9.08
CA GLY A 326 -18.44 -22.95 7.79
C GLY A 326 -17.71 -22.24 6.64
N PHE A 327 -16.87 -21.25 6.94
CA PHE A 327 -16.01 -20.64 5.90
C PHE A 327 -14.84 -21.58 5.57
N ASP A 328 -14.55 -21.70 4.27
CA ASP A 328 -13.30 -22.30 3.81
C ASP A 328 -12.19 -21.20 3.87
N VAL A 329 -11.25 -21.34 4.79
CA VAL A 329 -10.14 -20.37 4.98
C VAL A 329 -8.86 -20.92 4.35
N PHE A 330 -8.20 -20.10 3.52
CA PHE A 330 -6.94 -20.41 2.84
C PHE A 330 -5.88 -19.42 3.27
N LEU A 331 -4.79 -19.92 3.85
CA LEU A 331 -3.60 -19.11 4.13
C LEU A 331 -2.73 -19.06 2.87
N VAL A 332 -2.38 -17.85 2.44
CA VAL A 332 -1.61 -17.62 1.21
C VAL A 332 -0.44 -16.70 1.50
N THR A 333 0.77 -17.20 1.27
CA THR A 333 2.01 -16.44 1.46
C THR A 333 2.44 -15.72 0.17
N HIS A 334 3.41 -14.81 0.28
CA HIS A 334 4.06 -14.19 -0.87
C HIS A 334 4.56 -15.23 -1.88
N ASP A 335 5.25 -16.29 -1.41
CA ASP A 335 5.80 -17.33 -2.27
C ASP A 335 4.72 -18.10 -3.02
N MET A 336 3.58 -18.38 -2.36
CA MET A 336 2.43 -19.02 -3.01
C MET A 336 1.80 -18.13 -4.08
N LEU A 337 1.75 -16.81 -3.89
CA LEU A 337 1.32 -15.87 -4.93
C LEU A 337 2.32 -15.81 -6.07
N ASN A 338 3.61 -15.90 -5.78
CA ASN A 338 4.67 -15.85 -6.78
C ASN A 338 4.82 -17.16 -7.55
N ASP A 339 4.57 -18.33 -6.94
CA ASP A 339 4.59 -19.62 -7.63
C ASP A 339 3.31 -19.88 -8.42
N LYS A 340 3.45 -19.99 -9.73
CA LYS A 340 2.32 -20.19 -10.64
C LYS A 340 1.55 -21.49 -10.38
N LYS A 341 2.23 -22.56 -10.01
CA LYS A 341 1.58 -23.88 -9.77
C LYS A 341 0.84 -23.86 -8.46
N GLN A 342 1.41 -23.25 -7.43
CA GLN A 342 0.77 -23.13 -6.12
C GLN A 342 -0.49 -22.27 -6.22
N LEU A 343 -0.42 -21.08 -6.85
CA LEU A 343 -1.59 -20.23 -7.05
C LEU A 343 -2.68 -20.93 -7.87
N ASP A 344 -2.33 -21.64 -8.95
CA ASP A 344 -3.31 -22.38 -9.75
C ASP A 344 -3.99 -23.49 -8.92
N THR A 345 -3.25 -24.16 -8.02
CA THR A 345 -3.79 -25.15 -7.08
C THR A 345 -4.75 -24.52 -6.07
N ILE A 346 -4.41 -23.36 -5.52
CA ILE A 346 -5.29 -22.59 -4.63
C ILE A 346 -6.57 -22.20 -5.38
N VAL A 347 -6.46 -21.65 -6.57
CA VAL A 347 -7.63 -21.29 -7.41
C VAL A 347 -8.53 -22.49 -7.70
N LYS A 348 -7.96 -23.67 -8.00
CA LYS A 348 -8.72 -24.91 -8.19
C LYS A 348 -9.46 -25.32 -6.91
N SER A 349 -8.78 -25.27 -5.78
CA SER A 349 -9.37 -25.57 -4.47
C SER A 349 -10.52 -24.63 -4.13
N VAL A 350 -10.33 -23.33 -4.28
CA VAL A 350 -11.37 -22.30 -4.10
C VAL A 350 -12.56 -22.56 -5.03
N CYS A 351 -12.31 -22.82 -6.32
CA CYS A 351 -13.37 -23.17 -7.27
C CYS A 351 -14.17 -24.39 -6.83
N SER A 352 -13.48 -25.46 -6.37
CA SER A 352 -14.12 -26.68 -5.89
C SER A 352 -15.00 -26.42 -4.67
N ARG A 353 -14.50 -25.71 -3.68
CA ARG A 353 -15.24 -25.39 -2.44
C ARG A 353 -16.47 -24.52 -2.71
N LEU A 354 -16.31 -23.53 -3.58
CA LEU A 354 -17.40 -22.65 -3.95
C LEU A 354 -18.38 -23.24 -5.00
N GLY A 355 -18.13 -24.43 -5.53
CA GLY A 355 -18.93 -25.00 -6.62
C GLY A 355 -18.82 -24.21 -7.94
N ILE A 356 -17.71 -23.50 -8.14
CA ILE A 356 -17.43 -22.76 -9.37
C ILE A 356 -16.65 -23.65 -10.32
N ARG A 357 -17.09 -23.71 -11.58
CA ARG A 357 -16.37 -24.50 -12.60
C ARG A 357 -15.00 -23.88 -12.88
N TYR A 358 -13.92 -24.58 -12.52
CA TYR A 358 -12.58 -24.20 -12.91
C TYR A 358 -12.43 -24.28 -14.45
N LYS A 359 -11.75 -23.28 -15.03
CA LYS A 359 -11.41 -23.24 -16.46
C LYS A 359 -9.91 -23.02 -16.60
N ALA A 360 -9.20 -23.94 -17.27
CA ALA A 360 -7.77 -23.76 -17.54
C ALA A 360 -7.50 -22.49 -18.37
N LYS A 361 -6.37 -21.83 -18.13
CA LYS A 361 -5.92 -20.66 -18.89
C LYS A 361 -5.30 -21.11 -20.22
N SER A 362 -5.61 -20.40 -21.32
CA SER A 362 -4.90 -20.57 -22.60
C SER A 362 -3.46 -20.04 -22.49
N GLU A 363 -2.60 -20.37 -23.45
CA GLU A 363 -1.22 -19.88 -23.44
C GLU A 363 -1.11 -18.34 -23.46
N ALA A 364 -2.03 -17.66 -24.16
CA ALA A 364 -2.10 -16.20 -24.14
C ALA A 364 -2.46 -15.67 -22.73
N MET A 365 -3.40 -16.32 -22.04
CA MET A 365 -3.79 -15.97 -20.66
C MET A 365 -2.66 -16.28 -19.66
N LYS A 366 -1.89 -17.36 -19.85
CA LYS A 366 -0.73 -17.68 -19.03
C LYS A 366 0.39 -16.63 -19.19
N ARG A 367 0.64 -16.14 -20.42
CA ARG A 367 1.57 -15.03 -20.65
C ARG A 367 1.10 -13.73 -19.98
N ALA A 368 -0.22 -13.44 -20.06
CA ALA A 368 -0.79 -12.29 -19.38
C ALA A 368 -0.66 -12.42 -17.85
N GLU A 369 -0.86 -13.61 -17.28
CA GLU A 369 -0.67 -13.89 -15.86
C GLU A 369 0.78 -13.67 -15.42
N THR A 370 1.76 -14.13 -16.21
CA THR A 370 3.18 -13.90 -15.89
C THR A 370 3.49 -12.41 -15.82
N ARG A 371 2.96 -11.62 -16.79
CA ARG A 371 3.13 -10.15 -16.76
C ARG A 371 2.41 -9.49 -15.59
N LEU A 372 1.16 -9.90 -15.33
CA LEU A 372 0.41 -9.35 -14.18
C LEU A 372 1.16 -9.61 -12.88
N ARG A 373 1.61 -10.84 -12.67
CA ARG A 373 2.36 -11.26 -11.48
C ARG A 373 3.64 -10.43 -11.30
N ALA A 374 4.43 -10.26 -12.34
CA ALA A 374 5.63 -9.44 -12.29
C ALA A 374 5.32 -7.97 -11.92
N ASN A 375 4.18 -7.45 -12.37
CA ASN A 375 3.79 -6.07 -12.07
C ASN A 375 3.22 -5.91 -10.66
N VAL A 376 2.42 -6.86 -10.14
CA VAL A 376 1.77 -6.69 -8.83
C VAL A 376 2.65 -7.13 -7.66
N LEU A 377 3.63 -8.00 -7.90
CA LEU A 377 4.65 -8.41 -6.93
C LEU A 377 5.96 -7.61 -7.13
N CYS A 378 5.87 -6.42 -7.70
CA CYS A 378 7.01 -5.53 -7.93
C CYS A 378 7.51 -4.90 -6.62
N ASN A 379 8.65 -4.23 -6.70
CA ASN A 379 9.11 -3.36 -5.63
C ASN A 379 8.24 -2.08 -5.59
N TRP A 380 7.37 -1.98 -4.61
CA TRP A 380 6.46 -0.84 -4.45
C TRP A 380 7.19 0.50 -4.22
N LEU A 381 8.44 0.49 -3.75
CA LEU A 381 9.24 1.71 -3.63
C LEU A 381 9.52 2.37 -4.98
N GLU A 382 9.50 1.58 -6.06
CA GLU A 382 9.73 2.06 -7.42
C GLU A 382 8.47 2.57 -8.12
N LEU A 383 7.29 2.37 -7.51
CA LEU A 383 6.04 2.82 -8.07
C LEU A 383 6.01 4.36 -8.20
N GLY A 384 5.80 4.85 -9.42
CA GLY A 384 5.83 6.29 -9.71
C GLY A 384 7.24 6.86 -9.93
N ASN A 385 8.25 6.02 -10.16
CA ASN A 385 9.60 6.45 -10.56
C ASN A 385 9.72 6.61 -12.07
#